data_bde7a1e1bcd3e812d69d7c4ba0ccd316
#
_entry.id   bde7a1e1bcd3e812d69d7c4ba0ccd316
#
_cell.length_a   1.000
_cell.length_b   1.000
_cell.length_c   1.000
_cell.angle_alpha   90.00
_cell.angle_beta   90.00
_cell.angle_gamma   90.00
#
_symmetry.space_group_name_H-M   'P 1'
#
loop_
_entity.id
_entity.type
_entity.pdbx_description
1 polymer ?
#
loop_
_entity_poly.entity_id
_entity_poly.type
_entity_poly.pdbx_seq_one_letter_code
_entity_poly.pdbx_strand_id
1 'polypeptide(L)'
;MNRRGFLHALGTGSAAALTTVAGQAAIPEHNWEGYDFGAGPPVEDRLYQGPFPQYPSEAVVPGSDVVMVTTPSTEIVPNFGMGLVVYVSGDTGPPHLPGEPLEKSIEDLVKLPFTQKIYIRPNWREVQKTPGKLDLPEWWKITFDLAERYNKRVGFRIMLENPDFPEPGMPDFLMAKVPYVKLKGEWKGNPSETRYQKEHRMPRYDHPAYRAAFRELNELLAADFNGNPRIEYMDTMMYGFWGEGHTWPFEGNIFPNNVIAEQTWMKMFETQLTIWTKVPLVTNTQPDFSHVGNADLLDRTIRTHNWIRTDTIFIENAQIEALSNRPSWTAAVCEVGMTTGDPERVALDEGVTYNEKITSHVIDVGANYWSVWNWHNEAAKNILSYYEKYPEPIDFIARHIGYRVRPSFIWSFEREGTRGLVIGLANNGVAGVPGVLRLTVFSEDGTVKISGCVDPGYPKPTGIRQAMLMLPPGTDWRGLRLKAELEVKGVRYPVTWACRQKTNADGSITLARNVRG
;
A
#
# COMPACT_ATOMS: atom_id res chain seq x y z
N MET A 1 -2.02 -31.64 -15.55
CA MET A 1 -3.37 -31.29 -16.06
C MET A 1 -3.48 -29.78 -15.99
N ASN A 2 -3.66 -29.09 -17.09
CA ASN A 2 -3.77 -27.64 -17.06
C ASN A 2 -5.21 -27.21 -16.71
N ARG A 3 -5.38 -25.98 -16.22
CA ARG A 3 -6.67 -25.43 -15.78
C ARG A 3 -7.80 -25.51 -16.82
N ARG A 4 -7.49 -25.49 -18.10
CA ARG A 4 -8.47 -25.61 -19.19
C ARG A 4 -9.08 -27.02 -19.29
N GLY A 5 -8.30 -28.06 -19.01
CA GLY A 5 -8.82 -29.44 -19.01
C GLY A 5 -9.77 -29.72 -17.85
N PHE A 6 -9.55 -29.04 -16.67
CA PHE A 6 -10.42 -29.22 -15.52
C PHE A 6 -11.81 -28.57 -15.70
N LEU A 7 -11.86 -27.39 -16.29
CA LEU A 7 -13.12 -26.70 -16.57
C LEU A 7 -13.95 -27.40 -17.67
N HIS A 8 -13.28 -28.05 -18.64
CA HIS A 8 -13.99 -28.82 -19.65
C HIS A 8 -14.59 -30.13 -19.10
N ALA A 9 -13.93 -30.74 -18.10
CA ALA A 9 -14.45 -31.97 -17.49
C ALA A 9 -15.67 -31.70 -16.57
N LEU A 10 -15.79 -30.50 -16.00
CA LEU A 10 -16.95 -30.10 -15.19
C LEU A 10 -18.15 -29.68 -16.06
N GLY A 11 -17.92 -29.15 -17.26
CA GLY A 11 -18.98 -28.71 -18.17
C GLY A 11 -19.77 -29.83 -18.80
N THR A 12 -19.18 -31.01 -19.00
CA THR A 12 -19.83 -32.15 -19.67
C THR A 12 -20.59 -33.07 -18.72
N GLY A 13 -20.31 -33.00 -17.40
CA GLY A 13 -21.03 -33.84 -16.42
C GLY A 13 -22.34 -33.24 -15.92
N SER A 14 -22.50 -31.93 -16.00
CA SER A 14 -23.69 -31.22 -15.45
C SER A 14 -24.85 -31.12 -16.45
N ALA A 15 -24.61 -31.24 -17.76
CA ALA A 15 -25.65 -31.15 -18.77
C ALA A 15 -26.54 -32.41 -18.87
N ALA A 16 -26.04 -33.57 -18.43
CA ALA A 16 -26.78 -34.82 -18.51
C ALA A 16 -27.73 -35.07 -17.30
N ALA A 17 -27.56 -34.33 -16.21
CA ALA A 17 -28.37 -34.53 -15.01
C ALA A 17 -29.59 -33.59 -14.90
N LEU A 18 -29.74 -32.62 -15.79
CA LEU A 18 -30.82 -31.63 -15.77
C LEU A 18 -32.01 -31.95 -16.70
N THR A 19 -32.00 -33.08 -17.41
CA THR A 19 -33.02 -33.38 -18.41
C THR A 19 -34.18 -34.27 -17.94
N THR A 20 -34.33 -34.55 -16.64
CA THR A 20 -35.39 -35.46 -16.16
C THR A 20 -36.22 -34.93 -14.98
N VAL A 21 -36.41 -33.63 -14.85
CA VAL A 21 -37.45 -33.10 -13.95
C VAL A 21 -38.58 -32.53 -14.81
N ALA A 22 -39.53 -33.40 -15.12
CA ALA A 22 -40.79 -32.99 -15.74
C ALA A 22 -41.60 -32.15 -14.73
N GLY A 23 -41.88 -30.91 -15.09
CA GLY A 23 -42.84 -30.07 -14.37
C GLY A 23 -42.35 -28.73 -13.83
N GLN A 24 -41.14 -28.25 -14.14
CA GLN A 24 -40.79 -26.87 -13.93
C GLN A 24 -41.32 -26.01 -15.06
N ALA A 25 -42.13 -24.98 -14.72
CA ALA A 25 -42.43 -23.92 -15.68
C ALA A 25 -41.14 -23.47 -16.34
N ALA A 26 -41.13 -23.43 -17.67
CA ALA A 26 -40.01 -22.98 -18.45
C ALA A 26 -39.58 -21.61 -17.86
N ILE A 27 -38.36 -21.54 -17.39
CA ILE A 27 -37.73 -20.24 -17.11
C ILE A 27 -37.83 -19.50 -18.44
N PRO A 28 -38.47 -18.33 -18.52
CA PRO A 28 -38.55 -17.60 -19.78
C PRO A 28 -37.13 -17.54 -20.33
N GLU A 29 -36.92 -18.02 -21.56
CA GLU A 29 -35.66 -17.79 -22.21
C GLU A 29 -35.44 -16.29 -22.21
N HIS A 30 -34.51 -15.84 -21.39
CA HIS A 30 -34.02 -14.47 -21.46
C HIS A 30 -33.40 -14.35 -22.85
N ASN A 31 -34.11 -13.69 -23.71
CA ASN A 31 -33.56 -13.33 -25.01
C ASN A 31 -32.45 -12.33 -24.81
N TRP A 32 -31.23 -12.84 -24.67
CA TRP A 32 -30.01 -12.02 -24.57
C TRP A 32 -29.66 -11.36 -25.90
N GLU A 33 -30.34 -11.77 -27.02
CA GLU A 33 -30.29 -11.08 -28.29
C GLU A 33 -30.96 -9.72 -28.14
N GLY A 34 -30.17 -8.67 -28.16
CA GLY A 34 -30.62 -7.29 -27.93
C GLY A 34 -30.32 -6.74 -26.57
N TYR A 35 -29.72 -7.52 -25.67
CA TYR A 35 -29.11 -6.96 -24.47
C TYR A 35 -27.78 -6.33 -24.88
N ASP A 36 -27.85 -5.10 -25.30
CA ASP A 36 -26.66 -4.27 -25.46
C ASP A 36 -26.18 -3.89 -24.07
N PHE A 37 -25.16 -4.61 -23.57
CA PHE A 37 -24.49 -4.29 -22.30
C PHE A 37 -23.92 -2.87 -22.29
N GLY A 38 -23.79 -2.22 -23.46
CA GLY A 38 -23.43 -0.82 -23.60
C GLY A 38 -24.62 0.13 -23.51
N ALA A 39 -25.77 -0.27 -24.00
CA ALA A 39 -26.96 0.56 -24.05
C ALA A 39 -27.97 0.27 -22.93
N GLY A 40 -28.03 -0.92 -22.34
CA GLY A 40 -28.91 -1.30 -21.20
C GLY A 40 -30.18 -0.43 -21.01
N PRO A 41 -31.08 -0.75 -20.10
CA PRO A 41 -32.21 0.14 -19.84
C PRO A 41 -31.73 1.56 -19.54
N PRO A 42 -32.52 2.59 -19.87
CA PRO A 42 -32.15 3.98 -19.63
C PRO A 42 -31.53 4.16 -18.23
N VAL A 43 -30.53 5.01 -18.13
CA VAL A 43 -29.77 5.19 -16.87
C VAL A 43 -30.72 5.53 -15.71
N GLU A 44 -31.79 6.25 -16.00
CA GLU A 44 -32.86 6.57 -15.06
C GLU A 44 -33.50 5.33 -14.46
N ASP A 45 -33.84 4.33 -15.26
CA ASP A 45 -34.48 3.09 -14.79
C ASP A 45 -33.51 2.25 -13.94
N ARG A 46 -32.23 2.24 -14.30
CA ARG A 46 -31.21 1.54 -13.52
C ARG A 46 -31.01 2.14 -12.11
N LEU A 47 -31.10 3.45 -11.99
CA LEU A 47 -30.96 4.13 -10.69
C LEU A 47 -32.07 3.76 -9.71
N TYR A 48 -33.26 3.47 -10.21
CA TYR A 48 -34.41 3.06 -9.38
C TYR A 48 -34.46 1.57 -9.07
N GLN A 49 -33.83 0.74 -9.90
CA GLN A 49 -33.81 -0.71 -9.74
C GLN A 49 -32.62 -1.23 -8.92
N GLY A 50 -31.74 -0.33 -8.48
CA GLY A 50 -30.50 -0.69 -7.78
C GLY A 50 -29.44 -1.24 -8.73
N PRO A 51 -28.35 -1.82 -8.20
CA PRO A 51 -27.20 -2.26 -8.98
C PRO A 51 -27.47 -3.53 -9.83
N PHE A 52 -28.64 -4.14 -9.69
CA PHE A 52 -29.02 -5.37 -10.40
C PHE A 52 -30.24 -5.12 -11.29
N PRO A 53 -30.05 -4.56 -12.49
CA PRO A 53 -31.18 -4.22 -13.37
C PRO A 53 -32.01 -5.43 -13.83
N GLN A 54 -31.46 -6.64 -13.72
CA GLN A 54 -32.17 -7.88 -14.00
C GLN A 54 -33.18 -8.30 -12.93
N TYR A 55 -33.19 -7.67 -11.76
CA TYR A 55 -34.20 -7.92 -10.73
C TYR A 55 -35.37 -6.95 -10.92
N PRO A 56 -36.58 -7.44 -11.16
CA PRO A 56 -37.76 -6.59 -11.21
C PRO A 56 -37.91 -5.76 -9.93
N SER A 57 -38.47 -4.57 -10.05
CA SER A 57 -38.76 -3.69 -8.90
C SER A 57 -39.61 -4.37 -7.81
N GLU A 58 -40.35 -5.38 -8.17
CA GLU A 58 -41.16 -6.23 -7.28
C GLU A 58 -40.33 -7.14 -6.37
N ALA A 59 -39.06 -7.38 -6.73
CA ALA A 59 -38.10 -8.12 -5.89
C ALA A 59 -37.44 -7.22 -4.83
N VAL A 60 -37.68 -5.92 -4.85
CA VAL A 60 -37.27 -5.03 -3.76
C VAL A 60 -38.04 -5.42 -2.52
N VAL A 61 -37.33 -5.72 -1.43
CA VAL A 61 -37.93 -6.08 -0.15
C VAL A 61 -38.94 -5.00 0.23
N PRO A 62 -40.20 -5.36 0.52
CA PRO A 62 -41.21 -4.38 0.89
C PRO A 62 -40.72 -3.46 2.03
N GLY A 63 -40.91 -2.14 1.88
CA GLY A 63 -40.37 -1.15 2.80
C GLY A 63 -38.94 -0.71 2.55
N SER A 64 -38.30 -1.15 1.45
CA SER A 64 -36.99 -0.68 1.03
C SER A 64 -37.10 0.42 -0.03
N ASP A 65 -36.20 1.40 0.01
CA ASP A 65 -36.10 2.48 -0.98
C ASP A 65 -34.64 2.73 -1.34
N VAL A 66 -34.38 3.01 -2.62
CA VAL A 66 -33.04 3.36 -3.09
C VAL A 66 -32.74 4.80 -2.66
N VAL A 67 -31.74 4.94 -1.81
CA VAL A 67 -31.25 6.24 -1.34
C VAL A 67 -30.28 6.83 -2.36
N MET A 68 -29.28 6.03 -2.80
CA MET A 68 -28.24 6.51 -3.69
C MET A 68 -27.59 5.36 -4.45
N VAL A 69 -27.22 5.63 -5.68
CA VAL A 69 -26.27 4.83 -6.48
C VAL A 69 -25.13 5.75 -6.89
N THR A 70 -23.88 5.32 -6.72
CA THR A 70 -22.72 6.14 -7.07
C THR A 70 -22.05 5.66 -8.35
N THR A 71 -21.45 6.60 -9.07
CA THR A 71 -20.64 6.33 -10.27
C THR A 71 -19.17 6.27 -9.88
N PRO A 72 -18.39 5.25 -10.32
CA PRO A 72 -16.95 5.20 -10.07
C PRO A 72 -16.23 6.44 -10.61
N SER A 73 -15.22 6.90 -9.89
CA SER A 73 -14.30 7.94 -10.34
C SER A 73 -13.01 7.29 -10.86
N THR A 74 -12.40 7.89 -11.86
CA THR A 74 -11.05 7.56 -12.35
C THR A 74 -9.99 8.51 -11.79
N GLU A 75 -10.40 9.49 -10.99
CA GLU A 75 -9.48 10.43 -10.35
C GLU A 75 -8.57 9.75 -9.32
N ILE A 76 -7.37 10.29 -9.12
CA ILE A 76 -6.43 9.82 -8.10
C ILE A 76 -7.02 10.11 -6.71
N VAL A 77 -7.03 9.11 -5.84
CA VAL A 77 -7.48 9.25 -4.45
C VAL A 77 -6.29 9.12 -3.49
N PRO A 78 -5.99 10.15 -2.70
CA PRO A 78 -4.79 10.19 -1.86
C PRO A 78 -5.00 9.55 -0.47
N ASN A 79 -5.55 8.35 -0.42
CA ASN A 79 -5.86 7.68 0.85
C ASN A 79 -4.60 7.20 1.58
N PHE A 80 -4.71 7.01 2.90
CA PHE A 80 -3.71 6.29 3.69
C PHE A 80 -3.71 4.82 3.29
N GLY A 81 -2.56 4.18 3.32
CA GLY A 81 -2.47 2.76 2.96
C GLY A 81 -2.36 2.49 1.46
N MET A 82 -2.05 3.51 0.63
CA MET A 82 -1.90 3.35 -0.82
C MET A 82 -1.22 4.54 -1.50
N GLY A 83 -0.68 4.31 -2.66
CA GLY A 83 -0.27 5.38 -3.58
C GLY A 83 1.12 5.22 -4.20
N LEU A 84 1.46 6.12 -5.10
CA LEU A 84 2.79 6.22 -5.68
C LEU A 84 3.75 6.89 -4.70
N VAL A 85 4.92 6.28 -4.53
CA VAL A 85 5.97 6.72 -3.61
C VAL A 85 7.15 7.24 -4.42
N VAL A 86 7.62 8.44 -4.12
CA VAL A 86 8.83 9.01 -4.71
C VAL A 86 9.91 9.11 -3.63
N TYR A 87 11.09 8.60 -3.93
CA TYR A 87 12.23 8.71 -3.03
C TYR A 87 12.81 10.11 -3.10
N VAL A 88 12.81 10.79 -1.97
CA VAL A 88 13.49 12.07 -1.78
C VAL A 88 14.97 11.85 -1.47
N SER A 89 15.29 10.74 -0.82
CA SER A 89 16.69 10.32 -0.67
C SER A 89 16.86 8.89 -1.16
N GLY A 90 17.77 8.69 -2.09
CA GLY A 90 18.25 7.38 -2.46
C GLY A 90 19.29 6.86 -1.45
N ASP A 91 20.20 6.00 -1.91
CA ASP A 91 21.19 5.34 -1.05
C ASP A 91 22.22 6.28 -0.46
N THR A 92 22.49 7.39 -1.13
CA THR A 92 23.52 8.36 -0.76
C THR A 92 22.99 9.74 -0.35
N GLY A 93 21.71 9.81 -0.04
CA GLY A 93 21.01 11.05 0.35
C GLY A 93 20.18 11.65 -0.79
N PRO A 94 19.66 12.86 -0.62
CA PRO A 94 18.89 13.55 -1.65
C PRO A 94 19.75 13.89 -2.89
N PRO A 95 19.16 13.85 -4.09
CA PRO A 95 19.86 14.33 -5.27
C PRO A 95 20.15 15.83 -5.11
N HIS A 96 21.43 16.18 -5.22
CA HIS A 96 21.87 17.56 -5.10
C HIS A 96 22.59 18.00 -6.38
N LEU A 97 21.95 18.91 -7.10
CA LEU A 97 22.56 19.49 -8.31
C LEU A 97 23.51 20.62 -7.93
N PRO A 98 24.72 20.68 -8.54
CA PRO A 98 25.66 21.75 -8.26
C PRO A 98 25.04 23.14 -8.45
N GLY A 99 25.12 23.96 -7.42
CA GLY A 99 24.59 25.34 -7.43
C GLY A 99 23.09 25.47 -7.17
N GLU A 100 22.36 24.38 -6.96
CA GLU A 100 20.95 24.40 -6.59
C GLU A 100 20.80 24.28 -5.06
N PRO A 101 19.91 25.07 -4.41
CA PRO A 101 19.60 24.87 -3.00
C PRO A 101 19.02 23.48 -2.74
N LEU A 102 19.44 22.83 -1.66
CA LEU A 102 18.97 21.49 -1.27
C LEU A 102 17.44 21.44 -1.12
N GLU A 103 16.84 22.46 -0.49
CA GLU A 103 15.38 22.56 -0.35
C GLU A 103 14.67 22.51 -1.71
N LYS A 104 15.22 23.20 -2.72
CA LYS A 104 14.63 23.21 -4.07
C LYS A 104 14.71 21.83 -4.70
N SER A 105 15.83 21.15 -4.63
CA SER A 105 15.99 19.80 -5.18
C SER A 105 14.98 18.82 -4.58
N ILE A 106 14.75 18.91 -3.27
CA ILE A 106 13.76 18.08 -2.56
C ILE A 106 12.33 18.52 -2.94
N GLU A 107 12.06 19.83 -2.96
CA GLU A 107 10.74 20.36 -3.30
C GLU A 107 10.29 19.94 -4.69
N ASP A 108 11.18 19.95 -5.65
CA ASP A 108 10.88 19.56 -7.03
C ASP A 108 10.46 18.07 -7.12
N LEU A 109 11.04 17.18 -6.32
CA LEU A 109 10.60 15.78 -6.20
C LEU A 109 9.23 15.65 -5.53
N VAL A 110 8.99 16.41 -4.47
CA VAL A 110 7.71 16.43 -3.76
C VAL A 110 6.57 16.94 -4.65
N LYS A 111 6.87 17.83 -5.59
CA LYS A 111 5.91 18.48 -6.51
C LYS A 111 5.67 17.71 -7.80
N LEU A 112 6.37 16.63 -8.09
CA LEU A 112 6.09 15.81 -9.26
C LEU A 112 4.58 15.46 -9.32
N PRO A 113 3.93 15.53 -10.48
CA PRO A 113 2.46 15.46 -10.60
C PRO A 113 1.86 14.14 -10.09
N PHE A 114 2.64 13.09 -10.07
CA PHE A 114 2.25 11.76 -9.59
C PHE A 114 2.73 11.45 -8.16
N THR A 115 3.53 12.31 -7.50
CA THR A 115 3.98 12.07 -6.12
C THR A 115 2.80 12.12 -5.16
N GLN A 116 2.43 10.97 -4.61
CA GLN A 116 1.38 10.87 -3.59
C GLN A 116 1.98 10.74 -2.19
N LYS A 117 3.06 10.01 -2.07
CA LYS A 117 3.85 9.79 -0.86
C LYS A 117 5.31 10.02 -1.16
N ILE A 118 6.07 10.32 -0.13
CA ILE A 118 7.52 10.48 -0.22
C ILE A 118 8.20 9.46 0.69
N TYR A 119 9.42 9.10 0.35
CA TYR A 119 10.20 8.11 1.10
C TYR A 119 11.62 8.60 1.32
N ILE A 120 12.16 8.31 2.51
CA ILE A 120 13.51 8.67 2.92
C ILE A 120 14.18 7.49 3.63
N ARG A 121 15.52 7.36 3.42
CA ARG A 121 16.30 6.29 4.06
C ARG A 121 17.72 6.73 4.42
N PRO A 122 17.89 7.49 5.53
CA PRO A 122 19.23 7.84 6.03
C PRO A 122 19.93 6.63 6.65
N ASN A 123 21.26 6.73 6.77
CA ASN A 123 22.04 5.81 7.57
C ASN A 123 21.88 6.09 9.08
N TRP A 124 22.02 5.09 9.92
CA TRP A 124 21.95 5.26 11.38
C TRP A 124 22.94 6.30 11.91
N ARG A 125 24.18 6.30 11.44
CA ARG A 125 25.18 7.27 11.85
C ARG A 125 24.83 8.74 11.53
N GLU A 126 23.95 8.96 10.57
CA GLU A 126 23.49 10.30 10.21
C GLU A 126 22.44 10.82 11.20
N VAL A 127 21.59 9.93 11.72
CA VAL A 127 20.44 10.30 12.56
C VAL A 127 20.72 10.23 14.06
N GLN A 128 21.79 9.57 14.49
CA GLN A 128 22.18 9.45 15.90
C GLN A 128 23.69 9.51 16.06
N LYS A 129 24.21 10.70 16.31
CA LYS A 129 25.66 10.91 16.50
C LYS A 129 26.12 10.64 17.93
N THR A 130 25.21 10.76 18.90
CA THR A 130 25.47 10.55 20.33
C THR A 130 24.39 9.68 20.96
N PRO A 131 24.71 8.89 22.00
CA PRO A 131 23.70 8.12 22.74
C PRO A 131 22.59 9.03 23.30
N GLY A 132 21.36 8.52 23.33
CA GLY A 132 20.20 9.16 23.95
C GLY A 132 19.63 10.37 23.19
N LYS A 133 20.11 10.65 21.98
CA LYS A 133 19.66 11.83 21.22
C LYS A 133 19.65 11.59 19.71
N LEU A 134 18.57 11.99 19.04
CA LEU A 134 18.52 12.10 17.59
C LEU A 134 19.17 13.39 17.10
N ASP A 135 19.98 13.26 16.06
CA ASP A 135 20.63 14.35 15.33
C ASP A 135 20.19 14.29 13.86
N LEU A 136 18.88 14.47 13.62
CA LEU A 136 18.31 14.34 12.28
C LEU A 136 18.98 15.31 11.30
N PRO A 137 19.40 14.83 10.11
CA PRO A 137 20.06 15.67 9.12
C PRO A 137 19.13 16.79 8.62
N GLU A 138 19.69 17.87 8.11
CA GLU A 138 18.94 19.03 7.63
C GLU A 138 17.92 18.64 6.55
N TRP A 139 18.32 17.80 5.59
CA TRP A 139 17.44 17.35 4.53
C TRP A 139 16.22 16.54 5.05
N TRP A 140 16.35 15.85 6.18
CA TRP A 140 15.21 15.20 6.83
C TRP A 140 14.17 16.24 7.29
N LYS A 141 14.62 17.30 7.96
CA LYS A 141 13.73 18.37 8.42
C LYS A 141 13.07 19.08 7.26
N ILE A 142 13.85 19.45 6.23
CA ILE A 142 13.33 20.04 4.99
C ILE A 142 12.25 19.14 4.38
N THR A 143 12.48 17.82 4.32
CA THR A 143 11.51 16.88 3.78
C THR A 143 10.20 16.88 4.55
N PHE A 144 10.25 16.91 5.89
CA PHE A 144 9.03 16.95 6.70
C PHE A 144 8.30 18.30 6.59
N ASP A 145 8.99 19.40 6.51
CA ASP A 145 8.41 20.73 6.30
C ASP A 145 7.71 20.81 4.94
N LEU A 146 8.33 20.27 3.91
CA LEU A 146 7.73 20.16 2.58
C LEU A 146 6.56 19.18 2.53
N ALA A 147 6.66 18.05 3.24
CA ALA A 147 5.55 17.11 3.38
C ALA A 147 4.32 17.75 4.03
N GLU A 148 4.53 18.61 5.02
CA GLU A 148 3.45 19.38 5.62
C GLU A 148 2.88 20.42 4.65
N ARG A 149 3.73 21.22 4.03
CA ARG A 149 3.37 22.27 3.06
C ARG A 149 2.54 21.72 1.89
N TYR A 150 2.89 20.55 1.38
CA TYR A 150 2.24 19.90 0.24
C TYR A 150 1.25 18.79 0.62
N ASN A 151 0.90 18.68 1.91
CA ASN A 151 -0.01 17.68 2.45
C ASN A 151 0.34 16.24 2.00
N LYS A 152 1.62 15.89 2.05
CA LYS A 152 2.13 14.53 1.78
C LYS A 152 2.40 13.80 3.09
N ARG A 153 2.53 12.47 3.00
CA ARG A 153 2.98 11.62 4.10
C ARG A 153 4.33 11.00 3.73
N VAL A 154 5.08 10.63 4.75
CA VAL A 154 6.45 10.14 4.63
C VAL A 154 6.51 8.68 5.07
N GLY A 155 6.97 7.80 4.18
CA GLY A 155 7.51 6.50 4.54
C GLY A 155 9.01 6.64 4.82
N PHE A 156 9.56 5.84 5.73
CA PHE A 156 11.00 5.90 5.99
C PHE A 156 11.59 4.57 6.48
N ARG A 157 12.91 4.46 6.35
CA ARG A 157 13.74 3.41 6.93
C ARG A 157 15.05 4.04 7.42
N ILE A 158 15.59 3.54 8.53
CA ILE A 158 16.98 3.79 8.87
C ILE A 158 17.81 2.62 8.40
N MET A 159 18.76 2.88 7.51
CA MET A 159 19.70 1.86 7.05
C MET A 159 20.74 1.61 8.13
N LEU A 160 20.81 0.38 8.62
CA LEU A 160 21.78 -0.03 9.64
C LEU A 160 23.17 -0.23 9.06
N GLU A 161 23.20 -0.52 7.76
CA GLU A 161 24.43 -0.67 6.99
C GLU A 161 24.18 -0.30 5.51
N ASN A 162 25.20 0.25 4.86
CA ASN A 162 25.10 0.70 3.48
C ASN A 162 26.44 0.52 2.76
N PRO A 163 26.53 -0.25 1.66
CA PRO A 163 27.76 -0.51 0.94
C PRO A 163 28.24 0.69 0.11
N ASP A 164 27.40 1.70 -0.11
CA ASP A 164 27.75 2.91 -0.86
C ASP A 164 28.65 3.86 -0.07
N PHE A 165 28.82 3.60 1.23
CA PHE A 165 29.73 4.34 2.10
C PHE A 165 30.88 3.45 2.56
N PRO A 166 32.14 3.97 2.60
CA PRO A 166 33.28 3.22 3.11
C PRO A 166 33.23 3.01 4.65
N GLU A 167 32.53 3.87 5.36
CA GLU A 167 32.34 3.77 6.79
C GLU A 167 31.14 2.89 7.11
N PRO A 168 31.19 2.07 8.20
CA PRO A 168 30.04 1.34 8.69
C PRO A 168 28.83 2.24 8.95
N GLY A 169 27.63 1.74 8.71
CA GLY A 169 26.37 2.47 8.92
C GLY A 169 26.08 2.76 10.39
N MET A 170 26.67 1.99 11.34
CA MET A 170 26.47 2.25 12.76
C MET A 170 27.22 3.50 13.25
N PRO A 171 26.69 4.20 14.27
CA PRO A 171 27.29 5.41 14.84
C PRO A 171 28.69 5.20 15.42
N ASP A 172 29.51 6.25 15.40
CA ASP A 172 30.90 6.20 15.89
C ASP A 172 31.02 5.82 17.37
N PHE A 173 30.05 6.19 18.21
CA PHE A 173 30.05 5.82 19.62
C PHE A 173 29.87 4.31 19.89
N LEU A 174 29.46 3.55 18.87
CA LEU A 174 29.37 2.09 18.93
C LEU A 174 30.61 1.40 18.38
N MET A 175 31.36 2.04 17.50
CA MET A 175 32.51 1.46 16.82
C MET A 175 33.56 0.83 17.76
N ALA A 176 33.76 1.45 18.93
CA ALA A 176 34.68 0.94 19.94
C ALA A 176 34.10 -0.18 20.84
N LYS A 177 32.78 -0.35 20.82
CA LYS A 177 32.05 -1.25 21.73
C LYS A 177 31.56 -2.53 21.04
N VAL A 178 31.36 -2.47 19.72
CA VAL A 178 30.77 -3.56 18.95
C VAL A 178 31.82 -4.14 18.02
N PRO A 179 32.12 -5.44 18.11
CA PRO A 179 32.97 -6.12 17.15
C PRO A 179 32.36 -6.08 15.75
N TYR A 180 33.21 -6.15 14.74
CA TYR A 180 32.75 -6.26 13.34
C TYR A 180 33.38 -7.47 12.65
N VAL A 181 32.75 -7.90 11.59
CA VAL A 181 33.22 -8.95 10.69
C VAL A 181 33.63 -8.27 9.39
N LYS A 182 34.71 -8.75 8.80
CA LYS A 182 35.11 -8.33 7.45
C LYS A 182 34.47 -9.25 6.43
N LEU A 183 33.66 -8.67 5.56
CA LEU A 183 33.14 -9.32 4.37
C LEU A 183 34.06 -9.05 3.19
N LYS A 184 34.18 -9.99 2.26
CA LYS A 184 34.97 -9.88 1.06
C LYS A 184 34.07 -9.83 -0.16
N GLY A 185 34.40 -8.98 -1.13
CA GLY A 185 33.61 -8.84 -2.35
C GLY A 185 33.99 -7.58 -3.08
N GLU A 186 33.26 -7.27 -4.12
CA GLU A 186 33.45 -6.04 -4.89
C GLU A 186 32.14 -5.28 -5.00
N TRP A 187 32.15 -4.03 -4.55
CA TRP A 187 31.08 -3.08 -4.81
C TRP A 187 31.61 -1.88 -5.56
N LYS A 188 31.03 -1.58 -6.71
CA LYS A 188 31.44 -0.47 -7.57
C LYS A 188 30.61 0.79 -7.33
N GLY A 189 29.64 0.72 -6.42
CA GLY A 189 28.67 1.77 -6.21
C GLY A 189 27.62 1.82 -7.33
N ASN A 190 26.63 2.67 -7.13
CA ASN A 190 25.71 3.04 -8.19
C ASN A 190 26.51 3.65 -9.36
N PRO A 191 26.16 3.41 -10.65
CA PRO A 191 26.90 3.93 -11.82
C PRO A 191 27.21 5.43 -11.80
N SER A 192 26.47 6.21 -11.00
CA SER A 192 26.74 7.64 -10.78
C SER A 192 27.82 7.92 -9.72
N GLU A 193 28.32 6.90 -8.99
CA GLU A 193 29.24 7.08 -7.86
C GLU A 193 30.49 6.18 -8.01
N THR A 194 31.66 6.78 -7.85
CA THR A 194 32.97 6.15 -8.09
C THR A 194 33.55 5.43 -6.88
N ARG A 195 32.71 4.91 -5.98
CA ARG A 195 33.17 4.27 -4.75
C ARG A 195 33.34 2.76 -4.92
N TYR A 196 34.57 2.35 -5.13
CA TYR A 196 34.95 0.96 -5.26
C TYR A 196 35.39 0.39 -3.90
N GLN A 197 34.73 -0.64 -3.43
CA GLN A 197 35.08 -1.36 -2.20
C GLN A 197 35.40 -2.82 -2.50
N LYS A 198 36.47 -3.33 -1.90
CA LYS A 198 36.88 -4.76 -1.95
C LYS A 198 36.60 -5.52 -0.66
N GLU A 199 36.32 -4.83 0.40
CA GLU A 199 35.93 -5.39 1.68
C GLU A 199 34.98 -4.43 2.37
N HIS A 200 34.06 -4.99 3.17
CA HIS A 200 33.17 -4.20 4.01
C HIS A 200 33.23 -4.67 5.46
N ARG A 201 33.12 -3.73 6.40
CA ARG A 201 33.09 -4.02 7.84
C ARG A 201 31.66 -4.00 8.34
N MET A 202 31.12 -5.15 8.63
CA MET A 202 29.74 -5.29 9.10
C MET A 202 29.72 -5.57 10.60
N PRO A 203 28.87 -4.88 11.41
CA PRO A 203 28.84 -5.06 12.84
C PRO A 203 28.31 -6.45 13.23
N ARG A 204 28.70 -6.90 14.40
CA ARG A 204 28.10 -8.05 15.07
C ARG A 204 26.77 -7.66 15.67
N TYR A 205 25.69 -7.84 14.92
CA TYR A 205 24.31 -7.49 15.30
C TYR A 205 23.84 -8.25 16.54
N ASP A 206 24.39 -9.43 16.80
CA ASP A 206 24.12 -10.24 17.99
C ASP A 206 24.78 -9.70 19.27
N HIS A 207 25.70 -8.75 19.17
CA HIS A 207 26.39 -8.18 20.31
C HIS A 207 25.43 -7.40 21.22
N PRO A 208 25.48 -7.61 22.58
CA PRO A 208 24.56 -6.93 23.49
C PRO A 208 24.55 -5.40 23.40
N ALA A 209 25.72 -4.78 23.21
CA ALA A 209 25.81 -3.31 23.06
C ALA A 209 25.13 -2.82 21.76
N TYR A 210 25.22 -3.60 20.67
CA TYR A 210 24.52 -3.27 19.44
C TYR A 210 22.99 -3.33 19.64
N ARG A 211 22.50 -4.40 20.20
CA ARG A 211 21.05 -4.59 20.44
C ARG A 211 20.48 -3.56 21.41
N ALA A 212 21.24 -3.16 22.44
CA ALA A 212 20.81 -2.10 23.36
C ALA A 212 20.70 -0.75 22.63
N ALA A 213 21.68 -0.39 21.83
CA ALA A 213 21.67 0.85 21.06
C ALA A 213 20.61 0.82 19.93
N PHE A 214 20.38 -0.33 19.30
CA PHE A 214 19.28 -0.50 18.33
C PHE A 214 17.91 -0.27 18.98
N ARG A 215 17.70 -0.78 20.19
CA ARG A 215 16.48 -0.49 20.95
C ARG A 215 16.35 1.00 21.24
N GLU A 216 17.41 1.64 21.75
CA GLU A 216 17.43 3.08 22.01
C GLU A 216 17.10 3.90 20.76
N LEU A 217 17.68 3.56 19.60
CA LEU A 217 17.34 4.21 18.34
C LEU A 217 15.84 4.15 18.04
N ASN A 218 15.25 2.95 18.17
CA ASN A 218 13.82 2.75 17.93
C ASN A 218 12.95 3.52 18.92
N GLU A 219 13.33 3.56 20.21
CA GLU A 219 12.62 4.31 21.24
C GLU A 219 12.67 5.82 20.98
N LEU A 220 13.83 6.35 20.61
CA LEU A 220 14.00 7.76 20.25
C LEU A 220 13.18 8.15 19.02
N LEU A 221 13.26 7.35 17.94
CA LEU A 221 12.46 7.60 16.74
C LEU A 221 10.96 7.48 17.02
N ALA A 222 10.55 6.50 17.79
CA ALA A 222 9.15 6.31 18.11
C ALA A 222 8.59 7.41 19.01
N ALA A 223 9.38 8.02 19.86
CA ALA A 223 8.95 9.17 20.65
C ALA A 223 8.47 10.33 19.77
N ASP A 224 9.11 10.56 18.63
CA ASP A 224 8.78 11.63 17.70
C ASP A 224 7.79 11.23 16.61
N PHE A 225 7.83 9.94 16.18
CA PHE A 225 7.16 9.52 14.95
C PHE A 225 6.06 8.47 15.14
N ASN A 226 6.01 7.73 16.25
CA ASN A 226 4.98 6.70 16.44
C ASN A 226 3.60 7.32 16.76
N GLY A 227 2.81 7.52 15.72
CA GLY A 227 1.51 8.20 15.78
C GLY A 227 1.54 9.61 15.22
N ASN A 228 2.66 10.05 14.67
CA ASN A 228 2.73 11.30 13.93
C ASN A 228 1.87 11.18 12.65
N PRO A 229 0.93 12.11 12.39
CA PRO A 229 0.02 12.03 11.26
C PRO A 229 0.71 12.19 9.90
N ARG A 230 1.95 12.64 9.87
CA ARG A 230 2.75 12.74 8.63
C ARG A 230 3.43 11.43 8.27
N ILE A 231 3.49 10.44 9.17
CA ILE A 231 4.07 9.14 8.85
C ILE A 231 3.04 8.27 8.14
N GLU A 232 3.46 7.67 7.03
CA GLU A 232 2.69 6.68 6.29
C GLU A 232 2.99 5.27 6.78
N TYR A 233 4.28 4.90 6.80
CA TYR A 233 4.78 3.63 7.32
C TYR A 233 6.27 3.74 7.66
N MET A 234 6.78 2.75 8.36
CA MET A 234 8.21 2.55 8.56
C MET A 234 8.62 1.16 8.04
N ASP A 235 9.60 1.11 7.16
CA ASP A 235 10.20 -0.16 6.80
C ASP A 235 10.97 -0.73 7.98
N THR A 236 10.86 -2.02 8.23
CA THR A 236 11.63 -2.68 9.28
C THR A 236 13.13 -2.49 9.05
N MET A 237 13.82 -2.05 10.08
CA MET A 237 15.27 -1.94 10.06
C MET A 237 15.86 -3.33 10.22
N MET A 238 16.38 -3.86 9.13
CA MET A 238 16.94 -5.21 9.09
C MET A 238 18.47 -5.12 9.10
N TYR A 239 19.14 -6.19 9.55
CA TYR A 239 20.59 -6.27 9.40
C TYR A 239 20.97 -6.31 7.91
N GLY A 240 22.24 -6.12 7.62
CA GLY A 240 22.74 -6.16 6.24
C GLY A 240 22.54 -4.85 5.50
N PHE A 241 22.83 -4.89 4.23
CA PHE A 241 22.85 -3.70 3.40
C PHE A 241 21.46 -3.16 3.15
N TRP A 242 21.37 -1.85 3.05
CA TRP A 242 20.18 -1.05 2.83
C TRP A 242 19.02 -1.34 3.80
N GLY A 243 19.25 -2.17 4.84
CA GLY A 243 18.20 -2.64 5.75
C GLY A 243 17.32 -3.74 5.14
N GLU A 244 17.86 -4.55 4.25
CA GLU A 244 17.15 -5.56 3.46
C GLU A 244 17.45 -7.00 3.86
N GLY A 245 18.34 -7.21 4.84
CA GLY A 245 18.59 -8.52 5.43
C GLY A 245 19.67 -9.35 4.75
N HIS A 246 20.37 -8.81 3.78
CA HIS A 246 21.39 -9.52 3.01
C HIS A 246 22.77 -8.83 3.04
N THR A 247 23.78 -9.55 2.56
CA THR A 247 25.16 -9.07 2.49
C THR A 247 25.65 -8.88 1.05
N TRP A 248 24.79 -9.17 0.06
CA TRP A 248 25.17 -8.99 -1.34
C TRP A 248 25.62 -7.53 -1.60
N PRO A 249 26.71 -7.26 -2.33
CA PRO A 249 27.52 -8.21 -3.12
C PRO A 249 28.74 -8.77 -2.37
N PHE A 250 28.82 -8.64 -1.07
CA PHE A 250 29.92 -9.15 -0.27
C PHE A 250 29.58 -10.53 0.31
N GLU A 251 30.61 -11.36 0.44
CA GLU A 251 30.54 -12.71 0.96
C GLU A 251 31.17 -12.82 2.35
N GLY A 252 30.56 -13.62 3.22
CA GLY A 252 31.06 -13.92 4.55
C GLY A 252 29.93 -14.17 5.54
N ASN A 253 30.29 -14.76 6.68
CA ASN A 253 29.34 -15.03 7.76
C ASN A 253 29.37 -13.89 8.78
N ILE A 254 28.27 -13.16 8.90
CA ILE A 254 28.10 -12.10 9.92
C ILE A 254 27.96 -12.71 11.31
N PHE A 255 27.33 -13.87 11.39
CA PHE A 255 27.02 -14.55 12.63
C PHE A 255 27.86 -15.82 12.83
N PRO A 256 28.09 -16.25 14.08
CA PRO A 256 28.83 -17.49 14.37
C PRO A 256 28.17 -18.75 13.81
N ASN A 257 26.84 -18.76 13.76
CA ASN A 257 26.01 -19.84 13.22
C ASN A 257 24.59 -19.34 12.94
N ASN A 258 23.79 -20.15 12.25
CA ASN A 258 22.43 -19.83 11.84
C ASN A 258 21.46 -19.64 13.01
N VAL A 259 21.65 -20.37 14.12
CA VAL A 259 20.80 -20.23 15.32
C VAL A 259 20.93 -18.84 15.93
N ILE A 260 22.16 -18.33 16.03
CA ILE A 260 22.42 -16.98 16.55
C ILE A 260 21.91 -15.93 15.57
N ALA A 261 22.05 -16.16 14.27
CA ALA A 261 21.50 -15.28 13.24
C ALA A 261 19.99 -15.13 13.39
N GLU A 262 19.28 -16.25 13.43
CA GLU A 262 17.83 -16.29 13.60
C GLU A 262 17.37 -15.62 14.90
N GLN A 263 17.98 -15.98 16.03
CA GLN A 263 17.66 -15.40 17.32
C GLN A 263 17.89 -13.88 17.35
N THR A 264 18.96 -13.41 16.73
CA THR A 264 19.27 -11.97 16.65
C THR A 264 18.22 -11.25 15.84
N TRP A 265 17.94 -11.79 14.66
CA TRP A 265 16.94 -11.26 13.76
C TRP A 265 15.57 -11.12 14.42
N MET A 266 15.08 -12.22 15.01
CA MET A 266 13.79 -12.23 15.68
C MET A 266 13.72 -11.23 16.84
N LYS A 267 14.80 -11.07 17.62
CA LYS A 267 14.86 -10.09 18.71
C LYS A 267 14.86 -8.65 18.19
N MET A 268 15.53 -8.36 17.10
CA MET A 268 15.48 -7.04 16.47
C MET A 268 14.08 -6.72 15.93
N PHE A 269 13.45 -7.70 15.30
CA PHE A 269 12.09 -7.56 14.80
C PHE A 269 11.06 -7.37 15.93
N GLU A 270 11.12 -8.20 16.99
CA GLU A 270 10.26 -8.07 18.17
C GLU A 270 10.44 -6.72 18.89
N THR A 271 11.67 -6.20 18.91
CA THR A 271 11.93 -4.85 19.44
C THR A 271 11.13 -3.80 18.68
N GLN A 272 11.14 -3.85 17.36
CA GLN A 272 10.40 -2.91 16.54
C GLN A 272 8.88 -3.11 16.71
N LEU A 273 8.38 -4.34 16.69
CA LEU A 273 6.95 -4.63 16.91
C LEU A 273 6.43 -4.09 18.25
N THR A 274 7.26 -4.15 19.29
CA THR A 274 6.89 -3.69 20.63
C THR A 274 6.83 -2.16 20.73
N ILE A 275 7.72 -1.47 20.04
CA ILE A 275 7.89 -0.03 20.12
C ILE A 275 6.93 0.69 19.15
N TRP A 276 6.81 0.21 17.92
CA TRP A 276 6.00 0.84 16.88
C TRP A 276 4.54 0.37 16.90
N THR A 277 3.78 0.89 17.86
CA THR A 277 2.41 0.43 18.13
C THR A 277 1.34 1.09 17.28
N LYS A 278 1.62 2.24 16.66
CA LYS A 278 0.63 3.06 15.92
C LYS A 278 0.97 3.21 14.43
N VAL A 279 2.25 3.11 14.07
CA VAL A 279 2.72 3.18 12.69
C VAL A 279 2.84 1.75 12.16
N PRO A 280 2.29 1.44 10.96
CA PRO A 280 2.51 0.13 10.36
C PRO A 280 3.99 -0.03 9.98
N LEU A 281 4.54 -1.19 10.33
CA LEU A 281 5.84 -1.63 9.89
C LEU A 281 5.69 -2.35 8.55
N VAL A 282 6.69 -2.21 7.68
CA VAL A 282 6.71 -2.88 6.38
C VAL A 282 7.92 -3.81 6.33
N THR A 283 7.66 -5.10 6.22
CA THR A 283 8.70 -6.13 6.28
C THR A 283 9.03 -6.64 4.88
N ASN A 284 10.31 -6.67 4.55
CA ASN A 284 10.79 -7.20 3.28
C ASN A 284 10.53 -8.71 3.16
N THR A 285 10.13 -9.16 1.97
CA THR A 285 9.77 -10.56 1.67
C THR A 285 10.88 -11.32 0.95
N GLN A 286 12.08 -10.78 0.88
CA GLN A 286 13.19 -11.43 0.17
C GLN A 286 13.52 -12.80 0.77
N PRO A 287 13.53 -13.88 -0.02
CA PRO A 287 13.77 -15.23 0.49
C PRO A 287 15.24 -15.53 0.78
N ASP A 288 16.16 -14.72 0.32
CA ASP A 288 17.61 -14.84 0.56
C ASP A 288 18.08 -14.27 1.90
N PHE A 289 17.15 -13.94 2.80
CA PHE A 289 17.49 -13.80 4.21
C PHE A 289 18.09 -15.11 4.70
N SER A 290 19.36 -15.20 4.53
CA SER A 290 20.14 -16.42 4.55
C SER A 290 20.01 -17.25 5.83
N HIS A 291 19.26 -16.78 6.85
CA HIS A 291 19.32 -17.41 8.17
C HIS A 291 18.00 -17.41 8.94
N VAL A 292 16.95 -16.79 8.41
CA VAL A 292 15.62 -16.76 9.05
C VAL A 292 14.58 -17.28 8.09
N GLY A 293 13.72 -18.18 8.54
CA GLY A 293 12.61 -18.65 7.72
C GLY A 293 11.71 -17.47 7.32
N ASN A 294 11.65 -17.16 6.03
CA ASN A 294 10.82 -16.10 5.50
C ASN A 294 9.34 -16.24 5.90
N ALA A 295 8.87 -17.49 5.99
CA ALA A 295 7.49 -17.79 6.39
C ALA A 295 7.17 -17.31 7.81
N ASP A 296 8.07 -17.52 8.78
CA ASP A 296 7.87 -17.10 10.17
C ASP A 296 7.87 -15.58 10.30
N LEU A 297 8.74 -14.89 9.55
CA LEU A 297 8.81 -13.45 9.52
C LEU A 297 7.54 -12.83 8.95
N LEU A 298 7.06 -13.36 7.84
CA LEU A 298 5.82 -12.91 7.20
C LEU A 298 4.59 -13.20 8.07
N ASP A 299 4.52 -14.38 8.69
CA ASP A 299 3.43 -14.74 9.58
C ASP A 299 3.36 -13.78 10.78
N ARG A 300 4.48 -13.49 11.44
CA ARG A 300 4.54 -12.52 12.54
C ARG A 300 4.16 -11.10 12.09
N THR A 301 4.64 -10.67 10.93
CA THR A 301 4.29 -9.37 10.34
C THR A 301 2.78 -9.26 10.15
N ILE A 302 2.16 -10.24 9.51
CA ILE A 302 0.74 -10.25 9.19
C ILE A 302 -0.12 -10.34 10.46
N ARG A 303 0.20 -11.23 11.40
CA ARG A 303 -0.55 -11.40 12.66
C ARG A 303 -0.50 -10.17 13.56
N THR A 304 0.51 -9.34 13.43
CA THR A 304 0.65 -8.09 14.18
C THR A 304 0.12 -6.86 13.44
N HIS A 305 -0.68 -7.07 12.38
CA HIS A 305 -1.30 -6.02 11.56
C HIS A 305 -0.30 -5.05 10.93
N ASN A 306 0.84 -5.59 10.53
CA ASN A 306 1.86 -4.90 9.77
C ASN A 306 1.81 -5.32 8.30
N TRP A 307 2.61 -4.69 7.46
CA TRP A 307 2.57 -4.79 6.02
C TRP A 307 3.83 -5.44 5.46
N ILE A 308 3.83 -5.76 4.19
CA ILE A 308 4.94 -6.41 3.52
C ILE A 308 5.44 -5.59 2.32
N ARG A 309 6.69 -5.78 1.96
CA ARG A 309 7.28 -5.18 0.76
C ARG A 309 8.09 -6.20 -0.02
N THR A 310 8.25 -5.96 -1.31
CA THR A 310 9.35 -6.55 -2.06
C THR A 310 10.51 -5.57 -2.10
N ASP A 311 11.71 -6.10 -2.24
CA ASP A 311 12.86 -5.32 -2.66
C ASP A 311 12.70 -4.97 -4.14
N THR A 312 13.06 -5.82 -5.06
CA THR A 312 12.79 -5.59 -6.49
C THR A 312 11.75 -6.58 -6.98
N ILE A 313 10.63 -6.09 -7.52
CA ILE A 313 9.44 -6.91 -7.85
C ILE A 313 9.70 -8.10 -8.81
N PHE A 314 10.84 -8.13 -9.50
CA PHE A 314 11.16 -9.19 -10.48
C PHE A 314 12.31 -10.09 -10.07
N ILE A 315 12.90 -9.91 -8.89
CA ILE A 315 14.07 -10.70 -8.51
C ILE A 315 13.69 -12.18 -8.38
N GLU A 316 12.54 -12.47 -7.75
CA GLU A 316 12.16 -13.84 -7.47
C GLU A 316 10.65 -14.07 -7.52
N ASN A 317 10.25 -15.21 -8.12
CA ASN A 317 8.85 -15.62 -8.17
C ASN A 317 8.23 -15.80 -6.77
N ALA A 318 9.01 -16.22 -5.78
CA ALA A 318 8.54 -16.39 -4.42
C ALA A 318 8.07 -15.08 -3.78
N GLN A 319 8.68 -13.95 -4.10
CA GLN A 319 8.22 -12.64 -3.65
C GLN A 319 6.89 -12.27 -4.28
N ILE A 320 6.72 -12.49 -5.58
CA ILE A 320 5.47 -12.25 -6.30
C ILE A 320 4.36 -13.12 -5.70
N GLU A 321 4.66 -14.38 -5.42
CA GLU A 321 3.70 -15.30 -4.81
C GLU A 321 3.31 -14.85 -3.38
N ALA A 322 4.26 -14.46 -2.56
CA ALA A 322 4.00 -13.95 -1.21
C ALA A 322 3.11 -12.70 -1.23
N LEU A 323 3.35 -11.77 -2.16
CA LEU A 323 2.53 -10.58 -2.33
C LEU A 323 1.12 -10.93 -2.79
N SER A 324 0.98 -11.79 -3.81
CA SER A 324 -0.31 -12.16 -4.40
C SER A 324 -1.19 -12.94 -3.44
N ASN A 325 -0.60 -13.77 -2.59
CA ASN A 325 -1.31 -14.64 -1.65
C ASN A 325 -1.51 -14.02 -0.26
N ARG A 326 -1.06 -12.80 -0.03
CA ARG A 326 -1.23 -12.15 1.27
C ARG A 326 -2.70 -11.94 1.64
N PRO A 327 -3.04 -11.90 2.92
CA PRO A 327 -4.36 -11.49 3.37
C PRO A 327 -4.71 -10.08 2.89
N SER A 328 -5.97 -9.85 2.54
CA SER A 328 -6.45 -8.60 1.95
C SER A 328 -6.30 -7.38 2.86
N TRP A 329 -6.12 -7.56 4.17
CA TRP A 329 -5.85 -6.47 5.13
C TRP A 329 -4.37 -6.10 5.25
N THR A 330 -3.48 -6.78 4.55
CA THR A 330 -2.04 -6.52 4.57
C THR A 330 -1.68 -5.72 3.32
N ALA A 331 -1.19 -4.49 3.50
CA ALA A 331 -0.69 -3.72 2.37
C ALA A 331 0.59 -4.33 1.80
N ALA A 332 0.78 -4.18 0.50
CA ALA A 332 2.02 -4.50 -0.20
C ALA A 332 2.67 -3.24 -0.74
N VAL A 333 3.93 -3.06 -0.42
CA VAL A 333 4.81 -2.02 -0.98
C VAL A 333 5.71 -2.68 -2.02
N CYS A 334 5.57 -2.27 -3.27
CA CYS A 334 6.40 -2.76 -4.35
C CYS A 334 7.53 -1.78 -4.63
N GLU A 335 8.76 -2.23 -4.45
CA GLU A 335 9.94 -1.49 -4.85
C GLU A 335 10.36 -1.92 -6.24
N VAL A 336 10.34 -0.98 -7.16
CA VAL A 336 10.92 -1.15 -8.49
C VAL A 336 11.31 0.23 -9.01
N GLY A 337 12.59 0.40 -9.32
CA GLY A 337 13.03 1.58 -10.04
C GLY A 337 12.63 1.50 -11.50
N MET A 338 11.93 2.51 -12.00
CA MET A 338 11.99 2.82 -13.42
C MET A 338 13.30 3.53 -13.70
N THR A 339 13.91 3.23 -14.83
CA THR A 339 15.04 4.03 -15.33
C THR A 339 14.49 5.22 -16.12
N THR A 340 15.17 6.35 -16.07
CA THR A 340 14.85 7.52 -16.91
C THR A 340 15.34 7.38 -18.35
N GLY A 341 15.89 6.21 -18.70
CA GLY A 341 16.31 5.86 -20.04
C GLY A 341 15.14 5.56 -20.98
N ASP A 342 15.45 5.46 -22.28
CA ASP A 342 14.45 5.13 -23.30
C ASP A 342 13.85 3.72 -23.04
N PRO A 343 12.52 3.58 -22.87
CA PRO A 343 11.88 2.29 -22.62
C PRO A 343 12.13 1.25 -23.71
N GLU A 344 12.33 1.68 -24.95
CA GLU A 344 12.62 0.78 -26.08
C GLU A 344 13.96 0.05 -25.94
N ARG A 345 14.89 0.57 -25.16
CA ARG A 345 16.19 -0.08 -24.90
C ARG A 345 16.11 -1.28 -23.96
N VAL A 346 14.95 -1.47 -23.33
CA VAL A 346 14.72 -2.52 -22.35
C VAL A 346 13.64 -3.48 -22.86
N ALA A 347 13.56 -3.66 -24.19
CA ALA A 347 12.69 -4.65 -24.78
C ALA A 347 13.09 -6.06 -24.30
N LEU A 348 12.10 -6.80 -23.80
CA LEU A 348 12.24 -8.18 -23.40
C LEU A 348 11.94 -9.10 -24.59
N ASP A 349 12.42 -10.32 -24.56
CA ASP A 349 12.21 -11.34 -25.60
C ASP A 349 10.75 -11.59 -25.95
N GLU A 350 9.82 -11.17 -25.11
CA GLU A 350 8.38 -11.32 -25.27
C GLU A 350 7.71 -10.15 -26.03
N GLY A 351 8.46 -9.18 -26.52
CA GLY A 351 7.94 -8.04 -27.27
C GLY A 351 7.25 -6.94 -26.45
N VAL A 352 7.36 -7.01 -25.11
CA VAL A 352 6.90 -5.96 -24.20
C VAL A 352 8.07 -5.18 -23.62
N THR A 353 7.88 -3.93 -23.33
CA THR A 353 8.90 -3.11 -22.68
C THR A 353 9.03 -3.47 -21.20
N TYR A 354 10.19 -3.16 -20.62
CA TYR A 354 10.41 -3.34 -19.17
C TYR A 354 9.37 -2.57 -18.34
N ASN A 355 9.02 -1.37 -18.75
CA ASN A 355 8.03 -0.56 -18.04
C ASN A 355 6.61 -1.13 -18.12
N GLU A 356 6.21 -1.70 -19.26
CA GLU A 356 4.93 -2.41 -19.38
C GLU A 356 4.90 -3.65 -18.49
N LYS A 357 5.99 -4.39 -18.42
CA LYS A 357 6.11 -5.54 -17.52
C LYS A 357 6.00 -5.14 -16.05
N ILE A 358 6.70 -4.07 -15.62
CA ILE A 358 6.58 -3.50 -14.28
C ILE A 358 5.13 -3.14 -13.98
N THR A 359 4.48 -2.39 -14.89
CA THR A 359 3.10 -1.94 -14.75
C THR A 359 2.16 -3.13 -14.54
N SER A 360 2.27 -4.17 -15.38
CA SER A 360 1.47 -5.38 -15.25
C SER A 360 1.68 -6.06 -13.90
N HIS A 361 2.93 -6.25 -13.47
CA HIS A 361 3.22 -6.93 -12.21
C HIS A 361 2.74 -6.17 -10.98
N VAL A 362 2.90 -4.84 -10.95
CA VAL A 362 2.39 -4.00 -9.86
C VAL A 362 0.87 -4.15 -9.71
N ILE A 363 0.16 -4.22 -10.83
CA ILE A 363 -1.29 -4.40 -10.86
C ILE A 363 -1.68 -5.84 -10.48
N ASP A 364 -1.01 -6.84 -11.04
CA ASP A 364 -1.33 -8.26 -10.85
C ASP A 364 -1.10 -8.74 -9.41
N VAL A 365 -0.07 -8.25 -8.74
CA VAL A 365 0.15 -8.55 -7.32
C VAL A 365 -0.80 -7.77 -6.40
N GLY A 366 -1.61 -6.88 -6.95
CA GLY A 366 -2.54 -6.05 -6.19
C GLY A 366 -1.81 -5.10 -5.24
N ALA A 367 -0.82 -4.36 -5.73
CA ALA A 367 -0.01 -3.48 -4.90
C ALA A 367 -0.83 -2.37 -4.23
N ASN A 368 -0.48 -2.04 -2.98
CA ASN A 368 -0.96 -0.84 -2.32
C ASN A 368 -0.07 0.35 -2.62
N TYR A 369 1.23 0.13 -2.72
CA TYR A 369 2.21 1.16 -3.01
C TYR A 369 3.19 0.71 -4.08
N TRP A 370 3.66 1.67 -4.84
CA TRP A 370 4.73 1.47 -5.78
C TRP A 370 5.73 2.62 -5.71
N SER A 371 7.02 2.26 -5.58
CA SER A 371 8.13 3.20 -5.61
C SER A 371 8.56 3.43 -7.04
N VAL A 372 8.27 4.60 -7.59
CA VAL A 372 8.44 4.90 -9.02
C VAL A 372 9.91 5.06 -9.39
N TRP A 373 10.65 5.87 -8.65
CA TRP A 373 12.10 6.06 -8.74
C TRP A 373 12.67 6.00 -7.33
N ASN A 374 13.69 5.20 -7.11
CA ASN A 374 14.17 4.92 -5.78
C ASN A 374 15.66 5.20 -5.60
N TRP A 375 16.55 4.26 -5.89
CA TRP A 375 17.94 4.29 -5.43
C TRP A 375 18.89 5.15 -6.26
N HIS A 376 18.52 5.55 -7.46
CA HIS A 376 19.45 6.19 -8.41
C HIS A 376 19.70 7.68 -8.17
N ASN A 377 19.15 8.27 -7.10
CA ASN A 377 19.26 9.71 -6.81
C ASN A 377 18.94 10.61 -8.01
N GLU A 378 17.93 10.21 -8.78
CA GLU A 378 17.52 10.95 -9.97
C GLU A 378 16.96 12.33 -9.61
N ALA A 379 17.46 13.35 -10.31
CA ALA A 379 16.91 14.70 -10.16
C ALA A 379 15.50 14.79 -10.72
N ALA A 380 14.63 15.58 -10.06
CA ALA A 380 13.24 15.74 -10.45
C ALA A 380 13.04 16.12 -11.92
N LYS A 381 13.93 16.93 -12.50
CA LYS A 381 13.86 17.31 -13.92
C LYS A 381 13.98 16.13 -14.89
N ASN A 382 14.82 15.13 -14.56
CA ASN A 382 14.99 13.94 -15.39
C ASN A 382 13.73 13.06 -15.31
N ILE A 383 13.19 12.90 -14.11
CA ILE A 383 11.96 12.15 -13.85
C ILE A 383 10.77 12.82 -14.56
N LEU A 384 10.67 14.13 -14.48
CA LEU A 384 9.60 14.90 -15.13
C LEU A 384 9.69 14.79 -16.66
N SER A 385 10.88 14.94 -17.21
CA SER A 385 11.10 14.80 -18.66
C SER A 385 10.72 13.40 -19.16
N TYR A 386 11.02 12.36 -18.38
CA TYR A 386 10.59 11.01 -18.70
C TYR A 386 9.06 10.87 -18.63
N TYR A 387 8.44 11.38 -17.57
CA TYR A 387 7.00 11.34 -17.41
C TYR A 387 6.25 12.09 -18.52
N GLU A 388 6.73 13.28 -18.92
CA GLU A 388 6.14 14.04 -20.02
C GLU A 388 6.18 13.29 -21.35
N LYS A 389 7.21 12.46 -21.54
CA LYS A 389 7.35 11.62 -22.74
C LYS A 389 6.51 10.33 -22.68
N TYR A 390 6.39 9.74 -21.49
CA TYR A 390 5.74 8.45 -21.26
C TYR A 390 4.80 8.48 -20.04
N PRO A 391 3.70 9.25 -20.07
CA PRO A 391 2.82 9.41 -18.91
C PRO A 391 1.96 8.18 -18.63
N GLU A 392 1.59 7.40 -19.66
CA GLU A 392 0.53 6.39 -19.59
C GLU A 392 0.77 5.30 -18.55
N PRO A 393 1.95 4.66 -18.42
CA PRO A 393 2.15 3.61 -17.42
C PRO A 393 2.01 4.14 -15.98
N ILE A 394 2.55 5.33 -15.72
CA ILE A 394 2.51 5.96 -14.39
C ILE A 394 1.09 6.38 -14.05
N ASP A 395 0.40 7.03 -14.98
CA ASP A 395 -1.00 7.46 -14.81
C ASP A 395 -1.92 6.25 -14.64
N PHE A 396 -1.69 5.18 -15.38
CA PHE A 396 -2.47 3.96 -15.26
C PHE A 396 -2.34 3.38 -13.84
N ILE A 397 -1.10 3.21 -13.35
CA ILE A 397 -0.89 2.72 -11.98
C ILE A 397 -1.48 3.70 -10.96
N ALA A 398 -1.24 5.00 -11.08
CA ALA A 398 -1.74 6.00 -10.14
C ALA A 398 -3.26 5.96 -9.96
N ARG A 399 -3.99 5.60 -11.01
CA ARG A 399 -5.46 5.51 -11.01
C ARG A 399 -6.01 4.17 -10.54
N HIS A 400 -5.20 3.11 -10.46
CA HIS A 400 -5.66 1.76 -10.13
C HIS A 400 -5.04 1.19 -8.86
N ILE A 401 -3.86 1.66 -8.45
CA ILE A 401 -3.12 1.16 -7.30
C ILE A 401 -3.92 1.28 -6.00
N GLY A 402 -3.70 0.32 -5.09
CA GLY A 402 -4.33 0.34 -3.78
C GLY A 402 -5.82 0.03 -3.82
N TYR A 403 -6.56 0.58 -2.86
CA TYR A 403 -8.00 0.39 -2.73
C TYR A 403 -8.77 1.65 -3.15
N ARG A 404 -9.85 1.46 -3.91
CA ARG A 404 -10.69 2.54 -4.44
C ARG A 404 -12.13 2.32 -4.03
N VAL A 405 -12.40 2.57 -2.76
CA VAL A 405 -13.70 2.27 -2.14
C VAL A 405 -14.70 3.39 -2.42
N ARG A 406 -15.93 2.97 -2.72
CA ARG A 406 -17.08 3.86 -2.83
C ARG A 406 -18.35 3.18 -2.32
N PRO A 407 -19.36 3.90 -1.84
CA PRO A 407 -20.68 3.35 -1.60
C PRO A 407 -21.36 3.12 -2.94
N SER A 408 -21.26 1.91 -3.50
CA SER A 408 -21.82 1.63 -4.84
C SER A 408 -23.32 1.82 -4.88
N PHE A 409 -24.01 1.43 -3.80
CA PHE A 409 -25.42 1.70 -3.58
C PHE A 409 -25.72 1.88 -2.09
N ILE A 410 -26.78 2.61 -1.79
CA ILE A 410 -27.33 2.75 -0.45
C ILE A 410 -28.83 2.55 -0.54
N TRP A 411 -29.37 1.67 0.31
CA TRP A 411 -30.80 1.45 0.48
C TRP A 411 -31.22 1.80 1.90
N SER A 412 -32.37 2.42 2.04
CA SER A 412 -33.07 2.49 3.29
C SER A 412 -34.05 1.33 3.39
N PHE A 413 -34.32 0.87 4.60
CA PHE A 413 -35.36 -0.11 4.87
C PHE A 413 -36.14 0.27 6.12
N GLU A 414 -37.43 -0.13 6.14
CA GLU A 414 -38.28 -0.06 7.29
C GLU A 414 -39.02 -1.40 7.43
N ARG A 415 -38.80 -2.07 8.54
CA ARG A 415 -39.42 -3.34 8.83
C ARG A 415 -39.75 -3.44 10.32
N GLU A 416 -41.03 -3.73 10.64
CA GLU A 416 -41.48 -3.95 12.02
C GLU A 416 -41.09 -2.79 12.97
N GLY A 417 -41.23 -1.54 12.50
CA GLY A 417 -40.85 -0.34 13.25
C GLY A 417 -39.36 -0.07 13.35
N THR A 418 -38.53 -0.93 12.77
CA THR A 418 -37.07 -0.79 12.69
C THR A 418 -36.68 -0.16 11.37
N ARG A 419 -35.84 0.87 11.42
CA ARG A 419 -35.30 1.55 10.24
C ARG A 419 -33.81 1.40 10.16
N GLY A 420 -33.26 1.41 8.94
CA GLY A 420 -31.81 1.33 8.73
C GLY A 420 -31.40 1.65 7.32
N LEU A 421 -30.08 1.61 7.12
CA LEU A 421 -29.43 1.76 5.84
C LEU A 421 -28.60 0.51 5.54
N VAL A 422 -28.71 0.02 4.33
CA VAL A 422 -27.78 -0.97 3.76
C VAL A 422 -26.85 -0.23 2.81
N ILE A 423 -25.57 -0.27 3.11
CA ILE A 423 -24.53 0.40 2.32
C ILE A 423 -23.72 -0.68 1.61
N GLY A 424 -23.86 -0.77 0.31
CA GLY A 424 -23.02 -1.63 -0.54
C GLY A 424 -21.74 -0.90 -0.92
N LEU A 425 -20.61 -1.38 -0.44
CA LEU A 425 -19.30 -0.83 -0.73
C LEU A 425 -18.66 -1.62 -1.86
N ALA A 426 -18.28 -0.94 -2.93
CA ALA A 426 -17.47 -1.51 -4.00
C ALA A 426 -16.02 -1.02 -3.91
N ASN A 427 -15.08 -1.87 -4.32
CA ASN A 427 -13.67 -1.52 -4.44
C ASN A 427 -13.23 -1.68 -5.90
N ASN A 428 -12.92 -0.56 -6.54
CA ASN A 428 -12.47 -0.50 -7.93
C ASN A 428 -10.94 -0.42 -8.05
N GLY A 429 -10.21 -0.60 -6.95
CA GLY A 429 -8.75 -0.69 -6.92
C GLY A 429 -8.25 -2.12 -7.08
N VAL A 430 -6.94 -2.30 -7.09
CA VAL A 430 -6.28 -3.61 -7.27
C VAL A 430 -5.94 -4.28 -5.94
N ALA A 431 -5.96 -3.56 -4.82
CA ALA A 431 -5.67 -4.07 -3.48
C ALA A 431 -6.91 -4.10 -2.59
N GLY A 432 -6.91 -4.95 -1.56
CA GLY A 432 -7.86 -4.88 -0.47
C GLY A 432 -7.63 -3.65 0.42
N VAL A 433 -8.60 -3.35 1.28
CA VAL A 433 -8.48 -2.25 2.26
C VAL A 433 -7.49 -2.68 3.35
N PRO A 434 -6.36 -1.98 3.56
CA PRO A 434 -5.28 -2.47 4.45
C PRO A 434 -5.55 -2.19 5.94
N GLY A 435 -6.73 -2.58 6.42
CA GLY A 435 -7.18 -2.38 7.78
C GLY A 435 -8.69 -2.54 7.91
N VAL A 436 -9.29 -1.93 8.93
CA VAL A 436 -10.73 -1.94 9.18
C VAL A 436 -11.37 -0.68 8.60
N LEU A 437 -12.30 -0.84 7.67
CA LEU A 437 -13.07 0.27 7.14
C LEU A 437 -14.25 0.55 8.09
N ARG A 438 -14.25 1.73 8.68
CA ARG A 438 -15.31 2.23 9.57
C ARG A 438 -16.19 3.21 8.82
N LEU A 439 -17.50 2.95 8.85
CA LEU A 439 -18.51 3.83 8.28
C LEU A 439 -19.18 4.62 9.39
N THR A 440 -19.46 5.89 9.15
CA THR A 440 -20.24 6.73 10.06
C THR A 440 -21.31 7.48 9.28
N VAL A 441 -22.56 7.30 9.69
CA VAL A 441 -23.69 8.11 9.24
C VAL A 441 -24.03 9.11 10.36
N PHE A 442 -24.16 10.37 10.01
CA PHE A 442 -24.38 11.43 11.00
C PHE A 442 -25.19 12.59 10.42
N SER A 443 -25.88 13.31 11.30
CA SER A 443 -26.56 14.57 10.98
C SER A 443 -25.60 15.75 11.14
N GLU A 444 -25.87 16.85 10.46
CA GLU A 444 -25.06 18.06 10.55
C GLU A 444 -25.03 18.67 11.96
N ASP A 445 -26.15 18.59 12.67
CA ASP A 445 -26.31 19.08 14.06
C ASP A 445 -25.74 18.11 15.11
N GLY A 446 -25.26 16.94 14.70
CA GLY A 446 -24.70 15.93 15.58
C GLY A 446 -25.70 15.13 16.40
N THR A 447 -27.02 15.34 16.22
CA THR A 447 -28.07 14.62 16.95
C THR A 447 -28.15 13.14 16.56
N VAL A 448 -27.78 12.82 15.32
CA VAL A 448 -27.67 11.45 14.81
C VAL A 448 -26.19 11.14 14.54
N LYS A 449 -25.69 10.07 15.14
CA LYS A 449 -24.35 9.54 14.83
C LYS A 449 -24.33 8.04 15.06
N ILE A 450 -24.21 7.29 13.98
CA ILE A 450 -24.14 5.83 13.99
C ILE A 450 -22.92 5.36 13.23
N SER A 451 -22.25 4.36 13.75
CA SER A 451 -21.05 3.81 13.11
C SER A 451 -21.13 2.29 13.04
N GLY A 452 -20.54 1.75 12.00
CA GLY A 452 -20.31 0.33 11.82
C GLY A 452 -18.98 0.08 11.15
N CYS A 453 -18.51 -1.16 11.20
CA CYS A 453 -17.28 -1.59 10.56
C CYS A 453 -17.57 -2.68 9.54
N VAL A 454 -16.75 -2.80 8.54
CA VAL A 454 -16.67 -3.99 7.70
C VAL A 454 -15.44 -4.81 8.12
N ASP A 455 -15.44 -6.10 7.80
CA ASP A 455 -14.32 -6.97 8.14
C ASP A 455 -13.00 -6.43 7.57
N PRO A 456 -11.88 -6.66 8.28
CA PRO A 456 -10.57 -6.22 7.82
C PRO A 456 -10.24 -6.72 6.40
N GLY A 457 -9.75 -5.84 5.54
CA GLY A 457 -9.40 -6.16 4.16
C GLY A 457 -10.57 -6.10 3.16
N TYR A 458 -11.76 -5.74 3.59
CA TYR A 458 -12.94 -5.66 2.72
C TYR A 458 -13.41 -4.22 2.50
N PRO A 459 -14.03 -3.93 1.33
CA PRO A 459 -14.23 -4.84 0.20
C PRO A 459 -12.91 -5.21 -0.49
N LYS A 460 -12.82 -6.46 -0.96
CA LYS A 460 -11.72 -6.91 -1.82
C LYS A 460 -11.80 -6.24 -3.20
N PRO A 461 -10.72 -6.27 -3.99
CA PRO A 461 -10.75 -5.82 -5.38
C PRO A 461 -11.89 -6.48 -6.16
N THR A 462 -12.57 -5.68 -6.97
CA THR A 462 -13.75 -6.10 -7.79
C THR A 462 -14.92 -6.69 -7.00
N GLY A 463 -14.85 -6.68 -5.67
CA GLY A 463 -15.88 -7.21 -4.79
C GLY A 463 -16.81 -6.13 -4.24
N ILE A 464 -17.95 -6.57 -3.74
CA ILE A 464 -18.90 -5.75 -3.00
C ILE A 464 -19.04 -6.31 -1.58
N ARG A 465 -19.05 -5.41 -0.59
CA ARG A 465 -19.33 -5.75 0.81
C ARG A 465 -20.46 -4.87 1.32
N GLN A 466 -21.44 -5.48 1.94
CA GLN A 466 -22.56 -4.74 2.54
C GLN A 466 -22.30 -4.46 4.03
N ALA A 467 -22.67 -3.27 4.47
CA ALA A 467 -22.75 -2.89 5.87
C ALA A 467 -24.18 -2.44 6.17
N MET A 468 -24.72 -2.85 7.32
CA MET A 468 -26.03 -2.43 7.79
C MET A 468 -25.87 -1.50 8.98
N LEU A 469 -26.53 -0.34 8.94
CA LEU A 469 -26.54 0.65 10.02
C LEU A 469 -27.99 0.88 10.44
N MET A 470 -28.27 0.65 11.71
CA MET A 470 -29.62 0.86 12.27
C MET A 470 -29.79 2.34 12.61
N LEU A 471 -30.88 2.96 12.12
CA LEU A 471 -31.24 4.34 12.45
C LEU A 471 -32.02 4.42 13.75
N PRO A 472 -31.83 5.46 14.57
CA PRO A 472 -32.67 5.71 15.70
C PRO A 472 -34.15 5.83 15.29
N PRO A 473 -35.09 5.44 16.16
CA PRO A 473 -36.52 5.57 15.86
C PRO A 473 -36.91 7.00 15.44
N GLY A 474 -37.71 7.11 14.40
CA GLY A 474 -38.18 8.41 13.89
C GLY A 474 -37.14 9.18 13.04
N THR A 475 -35.95 8.65 12.86
CA THR A 475 -34.92 9.31 12.04
C THR A 475 -35.22 9.19 10.55
N ASP A 476 -35.25 10.32 9.86
CA ASP A 476 -35.23 10.36 8.39
C ASP A 476 -33.77 10.32 7.91
N TRP A 477 -33.48 9.48 6.91
CA TRP A 477 -32.16 9.40 6.33
C TRP A 477 -31.79 10.59 5.43
N ARG A 478 -32.77 11.35 4.96
CA ARG A 478 -32.57 12.49 4.06
C ARG A 478 -31.75 13.57 4.75
N GLY A 479 -30.70 14.00 4.06
CA GLY A 479 -29.77 15.00 4.58
C GLY A 479 -28.74 14.47 5.57
N LEU A 480 -28.80 13.21 6.01
CA LEU A 480 -27.70 12.59 6.74
C LEU A 480 -26.46 12.53 5.85
N ARG A 481 -25.29 12.49 6.48
CA ARG A 481 -23.99 12.41 5.81
C ARG A 481 -23.33 11.06 6.09
N LEU A 482 -22.68 10.49 5.08
CA LEU A 482 -21.90 9.26 5.20
C LEU A 482 -20.42 9.56 5.00
N LYS A 483 -19.57 9.18 5.93
CA LYS A 483 -18.11 9.18 5.77
C LYS A 483 -17.51 7.81 6.05
N ALA A 484 -16.30 7.60 5.58
CA ALA A 484 -15.48 6.44 5.90
C ALA A 484 -14.13 6.84 6.50
N GLU A 485 -13.65 5.98 7.39
CA GLU A 485 -12.31 6.07 7.98
C GLU A 485 -11.65 4.69 7.91
N LEU A 486 -10.38 4.65 7.53
CA LEU A 486 -9.56 3.45 7.62
C LEU A 486 -8.90 3.39 9.00
N GLU A 487 -9.12 2.33 9.73
CA GLU A 487 -8.47 2.09 11.03
C GLU A 487 -7.33 1.09 10.88
N VAL A 488 -6.10 1.53 11.16
CA VAL A 488 -4.87 0.72 11.15
C VAL A 488 -4.18 0.90 12.49
N LYS A 489 -3.87 -0.19 13.19
CA LYS A 489 -3.23 -0.17 14.52
C LYS A 489 -3.88 0.81 15.50
N GLY A 490 -5.21 0.90 15.49
CA GLY A 490 -6.00 1.80 16.36
C GLY A 490 -5.99 3.28 15.97
N VAL A 491 -5.28 3.65 14.92
CA VAL A 491 -5.29 5.02 14.36
C VAL A 491 -6.27 5.09 13.19
N ARG A 492 -7.04 6.18 13.13
CA ARG A 492 -8.06 6.39 12.08
C ARG A 492 -7.60 7.44 11.09
N TYR A 493 -7.78 7.12 9.82
CA TYR A 493 -7.43 7.97 8.69
C TYR A 493 -8.66 8.20 7.83
N PRO A 494 -8.97 9.44 7.42
CA PRO A 494 -10.09 9.72 6.55
C PRO A 494 -9.92 9.02 5.20
N VAL A 495 -11.03 8.52 4.65
CA VAL A 495 -11.07 7.90 3.32
C VAL A 495 -11.78 8.82 2.36
N THR A 496 -11.10 9.18 1.29
CA THR A 496 -11.70 9.85 0.13
C THR A 496 -12.41 8.80 -0.72
N TRP A 497 -13.69 9.02 -1.00
CA TRP A 497 -14.48 8.13 -1.82
C TRP A 497 -14.06 8.16 -3.29
N ALA A 498 -13.88 6.99 -3.88
CA ALA A 498 -13.55 6.85 -5.30
C ALA A 498 -14.80 6.91 -6.19
N CYS A 499 -15.61 7.95 -6.06
CA CYS A 499 -16.81 8.16 -6.84
C CYS A 499 -16.92 9.60 -7.36
N ARG A 500 -17.77 9.81 -8.37
CA ARG A 500 -18.00 11.13 -8.99
C ARG A 500 -18.95 12.01 -8.19
N GLN A 501 -19.64 11.45 -7.21
CA GLN A 501 -20.55 12.22 -6.36
C GLN A 501 -19.81 13.28 -5.57
N LYS A 502 -20.42 14.46 -5.46
CA LYS A 502 -19.84 15.58 -4.72
C LYS A 502 -19.70 15.21 -3.23
N THR A 503 -18.49 15.41 -2.73
CA THR A 503 -18.19 15.29 -1.31
C THR A 503 -18.26 16.65 -0.62
N ASN A 504 -18.59 16.64 0.67
CA ASN A 504 -18.49 17.80 1.54
C ASN A 504 -17.02 18.07 1.90
N ALA A 505 -16.74 19.22 2.52
CA ALA A 505 -15.38 19.59 2.94
C ALA A 505 -14.74 18.60 3.92
N ASP A 506 -15.54 17.85 4.67
CA ASP A 506 -15.11 16.81 5.60
C ASP A 506 -14.96 15.41 4.94
N GLY A 507 -15.06 15.32 3.62
CA GLY A 507 -14.98 14.09 2.84
C GLY A 507 -16.26 13.23 2.87
N SER A 508 -17.30 13.65 3.56
CA SER A 508 -18.58 12.92 3.62
C SER A 508 -19.41 13.13 2.34
N ILE A 509 -20.33 12.20 2.08
CA ILE A 509 -21.37 12.32 1.06
C ILE A 509 -22.70 12.57 1.75
N THR A 510 -23.47 13.56 1.27
CA THR A 510 -24.82 13.81 1.75
C THR A 510 -25.77 12.79 1.13
N LEU A 511 -26.55 12.10 1.98
CA LEU A 511 -27.55 11.14 1.55
C LEU A 511 -28.76 11.91 0.98
N ALA A 512 -28.89 11.83 -0.32
CA ALA A 512 -29.98 12.40 -1.06
C ALA A 512 -30.36 11.43 -2.17
N ARG A 513 -31.64 11.38 -2.51
CA ARG A 513 -32.07 10.60 -3.67
C ARG A 513 -31.37 11.13 -4.91
N ASN A 514 -30.43 10.36 -5.41
CA ASN A 514 -29.68 10.75 -6.60
C ASN A 514 -30.37 10.15 -7.82
N VAL A 515 -31.10 10.98 -8.53
CA VAL A 515 -31.88 10.60 -9.72
C VAL A 515 -31.04 10.72 -10.99
N ARG A 516 -29.90 11.42 -10.91
CA ARG A 516 -28.98 11.60 -12.04
C ARG A 516 -27.56 11.61 -11.50
N GLY A 517 -26.82 10.57 -11.77
CA GLY A 517 -25.39 10.45 -11.41
C GLY A 517 -24.51 11.43 -12.17
#